data_7ddbd8cde33efcc26eaf0fcfa5009acd
#
_entry.id   7ddbd8cde33efcc26eaf0fcfa5009acd
#
_cell.length_a   1.000
_cell.length_b   1.000
_cell.length_c   1.000
_cell.angle_alpha   90.00
_cell.angle_beta   90.00
_cell.angle_gamma   90.00
#
_symmetry.space_group_name_H-M   'P 1'
#
loop_
_entity.id
_entity.type
_entity.pdbx_description
1 polymer ?
#
loop_
_entity_poly.entity_id
_entity_poly.type
_entity_poly.pdbx_seq_one_letter_code
_entity_poly.pdbx_strand_id
1 'polypeptide(L)'
;MSKTLTEAQVTTANARSRLGPGVHWRRLDAEAHLGYRKGKQGGVWFVRWRNHHEGGNYKQVPVGVANDINDKPVAGILTFEQAVRTAREP
;
A
#
# COMPACT_ATOMS: atom_id res chain seq x y z
N MET A 1 16.24 23.51 3.98
CA MET A 1 14.96 23.12 3.42
C MET A 1 14.62 21.69 3.84
N SER A 2 13.50 21.54 4.45
CA SER A 2 13.10 20.20 4.79
C SER A 2 12.71 19.45 3.51
N LYS A 3 13.24 18.26 3.40
CA LYS A 3 12.91 17.44 2.26
C LYS A 3 11.59 16.75 2.53
N THR A 4 10.61 17.06 1.75
CA THR A 4 9.34 16.37 1.85
C THR A 4 9.48 14.98 1.26
N LEU A 5 9.09 13.98 2.02
CA LEU A 5 9.07 12.62 1.50
C LEU A 5 8.08 12.55 0.36
N THR A 6 8.56 12.08 -0.77
CA THR A 6 7.68 11.88 -1.92
C THR A 6 6.83 10.65 -1.69
N GLU A 7 5.52 10.86 -1.66
CA GLU A 7 4.59 9.73 -1.56
C GLU A 7 4.64 8.92 -2.84
N ALA A 8 4.63 7.61 -2.70
CA ALA A 8 4.62 6.74 -3.87
C ALA A 8 3.32 6.92 -4.65
N GLN A 9 3.43 6.91 -5.97
CA GLN A 9 2.27 7.06 -6.85
C GLN A 9 1.60 5.71 -7.04
N VAL A 10 0.75 5.33 -6.09
CA VAL A 10 0.12 4.02 -6.09
C VAL A 10 -1.40 4.07 -6.21
N THR A 11 -1.96 5.26 -6.42
CA THR A 11 -3.40 5.46 -6.37
C THR A 11 -4.14 4.92 -7.58
N THR A 12 -3.48 4.77 -8.71
CA THR A 12 -4.10 4.21 -9.91
C THR A 12 -3.28 3.06 -10.46
N ALA A 13 -3.92 2.18 -11.22
CA ALA A 13 -3.21 1.08 -11.85
C ALA A 13 -2.16 1.60 -12.83
N ASN A 14 -2.48 2.66 -13.55
CA ASN A 14 -1.54 3.26 -14.49
C ASN A 14 -0.29 3.81 -13.79
N ALA A 15 -0.49 4.49 -12.66
CA ALA A 15 0.63 5.00 -11.87
C ALA A 15 1.49 3.87 -11.34
N ARG A 16 0.86 2.81 -10.84
CA ARG A 16 1.59 1.64 -10.33
C ARG A 16 2.39 0.95 -11.42
N SER A 17 1.88 0.96 -12.66
CA SER A 17 2.59 0.33 -13.78
C SER A 17 3.93 0.98 -14.07
N ARG A 18 4.11 2.22 -13.65
CA ARG A 18 5.35 2.98 -13.87
C ARG A 18 6.37 2.80 -12.76
N LEU A 19 6.00 2.13 -11.69
CA LEU A 19 6.90 1.91 -10.57
C LEU A 19 7.85 0.75 -10.85
N GLY A 20 9.07 0.87 -10.35
CA GLY A 20 10.02 -0.23 -10.43
C GLY A 20 9.69 -1.33 -9.42
N PRO A 21 10.36 -2.47 -9.54
CA PRO A 21 10.14 -3.56 -8.58
C PRO A 21 10.54 -3.14 -7.17
N GLY A 22 9.91 -3.75 -6.18
CA GLY A 22 10.16 -3.46 -4.78
C GLY A 22 8.93 -2.95 -4.06
N VAL A 23 9.14 -2.42 -2.88
CA VAL A 23 8.04 -1.95 -2.02
C VAL A 23 7.97 -0.44 -2.07
N HIS A 24 6.75 0.08 -2.27
CA HIS A 24 6.47 1.51 -2.35
C HIS A 24 5.45 1.86 -1.27
N TRP A 25 5.78 2.81 -0.42
CA TRP A 25 4.95 3.15 0.72
C TRP A 25 4.20 4.47 0.52
N ARG A 26 2.96 4.49 0.99
CA ARG A 26 2.14 5.70 0.98
C ARG A 26 1.51 5.85 2.37
N ARG A 27 1.65 7.03 2.94
CA ARG A 27 1.14 7.31 4.27
C ARG A 27 -0.39 7.30 4.28
N LEU A 28 -0.98 6.59 5.24
CA LEU A 28 -2.42 6.61 5.48
C LEU A 28 -2.77 7.61 6.56
N ASP A 29 -2.02 7.58 7.67
CA ASP A 29 -2.17 8.52 8.77
C ASP A 29 -0.83 8.56 9.53
N ALA A 30 -0.83 9.18 10.70
CA ALA A 30 0.41 9.41 11.45
C ALA A 30 1.15 8.12 11.80
N GLU A 31 0.42 7.01 11.93
CA GLU A 31 0.99 5.76 12.43
C GLU A 31 0.95 4.62 11.41
N ALA A 32 0.33 4.82 10.28
CA ALA A 32 0.10 3.73 9.33
C ALA A 32 0.48 4.10 7.92
N HIS A 33 1.01 3.13 7.19
CA HIS A 33 1.37 3.26 5.78
C HIS A 33 0.81 2.10 4.99
N LEU A 34 0.35 2.38 3.78
CA LEU A 34 -0.03 1.36 2.83
C LEU A 34 1.18 1.08 1.94
N GLY A 35 1.55 -0.17 1.83
CA GLY A 35 2.65 -0.59 0.98
C GLY A 35 2.15 -1.31 -0.25
N TYR A 36 2.80 -1.05 -1.37
CA TYR A 36 2.56 -1.74 -2.61
C TYR A 36 3.86 -2.43 -3.01
N ARG A 37 3.87 -3.76 -2.96
CA ARG A 37 5.04 -4.53 -3.38
C ARG A 37 4.84 -4.98 -4.81
N LYS A 38 5.70 -4.51 -5.68
CA LYS A 38 5.65 -4.87 -7.09
C LYS A 38 6.68 -5.95 -7.40
N GLY A 39 6.19 -7.08 -7.90
CA GLY A 39 7.04 -8.19 -8.31
C GLY A 39 6.81 -8.53 -9.78
N LYS A 40 7.37 -9.66 -10.19
CA LYS A 40 7.28 -10.09 -11.59
C LYS A 40 5.88 -10.46 -12.01
N GLN A 41 5.03 -10.88 -11.08
CA GLN A 41 3.69 -11.36 -11.36
C GLN A 41 2.61 -10.43 -10.85
N GLY A 42 2.95 -9.15 -10.68
CA GLY A 42 2.01 -8.17 -10.21
C GLY A 42 2.31 -7.70 -8.80
N GLY A 43 1.39 -6.96 -8.22
CA GLY A 43 1.59 -6.33 -6.95
C GLY A 43 0.73 -6.89 -5.83
N VAL A 44 1.16 -6.63 -4.61
CA VAL A 44 0.45 -7.02 -3.41
C VAL A 44 0.40 -5.83 -2.47
N TRP A 45 -0.76 -5.61 -1.85
CA TRP A 45 -0.93 -4.55 -0.87
C TRP A 45 -0.57 -5.04 0.52
N PHE A 46 0.10 -4.18 1.29
CA PHE A 46 0.44 -4.42 2.69
C PHE A 46 0.05 -3.20 3.50
N VAL A 47 -0.17 -3.38 4.80
CA VAL A 47 -0.29 -2.27 5.71
C VAL A 47 0.77 -2.42 6.79
N ARG A 48 1.38 -1.30 7.16
CA ARG A 48 2.37 -1.23 8.22
C ARG A 48 1.92 -0.18 9.20
N TRP A 49 1.91 -0.53 10.49
CA TRP A 49 1.59 0.45 11.52
C TRP A 49 2.49 0.26 12.71
N ARG A 50 2.61 1.33 13.49
CA ARG A 50 3.42 1.31 14.69
C ARG A 50 2.59 0.82 15.85
N ASN A 51 3.12 -0.14 16.59
CA ASN A 51 2.45 -0.70 17.76
C ASN A 51 3.06 -0.13 19.02
N HIS A 52 2.43 0.88 19.59
CA HIS A 52 2.92 1.54 20.78
C HIS A 52 2.88 0.64 22.02
N HIS A 53 1.98 -0.33 22.05
CA HIS A 53 1.86 -1.24 23.18
C HIS A 53 3.00 -2.24 23.25
N GLU A 54 3.72 -2.43 22.18
CA GLU A 54 4.82 -3.36 22.11
C GLU A 54 6.16 -2.63 21.88
N GLY A 55 6.31 -1.48 22.51
CA GLY A 55 7.57 -0.75 22.44
C GLY A 55 7.79 0.04 21.17
N GLY A 56 6.72 0.30 20.42
CA GLY A 56 6.81 1.11 19.24
C GLY A 56 7.31 0.39 18.00
N ASN A 57 7.37 -0.92 18.01
CA ASN A 57 7.75 -1.70 16.84
C ASN A 57 6.68 -1.64 15.78
N TYR A 58 7.11 -1.70 14.52
CA TYR A 58 6.17 -1.76 13.42
C TYR A 58 5.66 -3.17 13.21
N LYS A 59 4.38 -3.27 12.88
CA LYS A 59 3.76 -4.50 12.43
C LYS A 59 3.38 -4.34 10.98
N GLN A 60 3.56 -5.39 10.20
CA GLN A 60 3.25 -5.39 8.78
C GLN A 60 2.44 -6.63 8.46
N VAL A 61 1.29 -6.43 7.81
CA VAL A 61 0.46 -7.55 7.40
C VAL A 61 0.04 -7.38 5.94
N PRO A 62 -0.15 -8.48 5.22
CA PRO A 62 -0.66 -8.39 3.86
C PRO A 62 -2.14 -8.01 3.88
N VAL A 63 -2.54 -7.18 2.92
CA VAL A 63 -3.93 -6.76 2.75
C VAL A 63 -4.59 -7.57 1.64
N GLY A 64 -3.89 -7.75 0.54
CA GLY A 64 -4.41 -8.52 -0.58
C GLY A 64 -3.67 -8.24 -1.88
N VAL A 65 -4.04 -8.96 -2.91
CA VAL A 65 -3.45 -8.81 -4.24
C VAL A 65 -3.95 -7.55 -4.90
N ALA A 66 -3.06 -6.80 -5.53
CA ALA A 66 -3.41 -5.53 -6.17
C ALA A 66 -4.08 -5.76 -7.52
N ASN A 67 -5.09 -4.93 -7.81
CA ASN A 67 -5.67 -4.88 -9.14
C ASN A 67 -4.81 -3.97 -10.01
N ASP A 68 -3.87 -4.55 -10.72
CA ASP A 68 -2.99 -3.81 -11.61
C ASP A 68 -3.49 -3.77 -13.06
N ILE A 69 -4.71 -4.21 -13.29
CA ILE A 69 -5.34 -4.20 -14.60
C ILE A 69 -6.04 -2.86 -14.84
N ASN A 70 -6.85 -2.45 -13.88
CA ASN A 70 -7.58 -1.18 -13.96
C ASN A 70 -7.97 -0.72 -12.56
N ASP A 71 -8.75 0.36 -12.48
CA ASP A 71 -9.16 0.93 -11.20
C ASP A 71 -10.61 0.61 -10.85
N LYS A 72 -11.10 -0.51 -11.35
CA LYS A 72 -12.46 -0.97 -11.07
C LYS A 72 -12.45 -2.17 -10.14
N PRO A 73 -13.47 -2.32 -9.29
CA PRO A 73 -13.56 -3.48 -8.39
C PRO A 73 -13.64 -4.79 -9.19
N VAL A 74 -12.80 -5.73 -8.83
CA VAL A 74 -12.79 -7.07 -9.40
C VAL A 74 -12.61 -8.05 -8.25
N ALA A 75 -13.37 -9.14 -8.28
CA ALA A 75 -13.31 -10.14 -7.23
C ALA A 75 -11.90 -10.71 -7.10
N GLY A 76 -11.41 -10.82 -5.87
CA GLY A 76 -10.12 -11.42 -5.57
C GLY A 76 -8.92 -10.49 -5.65
N ILE A 77 -9.09 -9.27 -6.18
CA ILE A 77 -8.01 -8.28 -6.23
C ILE A 77 -8.54 -6.92 -5.79
N LEU A 78 -7.63 -6.07 -5.31
CA LEU A 78 -8.02 -4.81 -4.67
C LEU A 78 -7.49 -3.59 -5.43
N THR A 79 -8.38 -2.63 -5.65
CA THR A 79 -7.97 -1.30 -6.10
C THR A 79 -7.31 -0.58 -4.92
N PHE A 80 -6.70 0.57 -5.19
CA PHE A 80 -6.12 1.40 -4.13
C PHE A 80 -7.17 1.75 -3.07
N GLU A 81 -8.36 2.20 -3.48
CA GLU A 81 -9.40 2.56 -2.53
C GLU A 81 -9.84 1.38 -1.67
N GLN A 82 -9.98 0.21 -2.27
CA GLN A 82 -10.33 -0.99 -1.53
C GLN A 82 -9.22 -1.38 -0.56
N ALA A 83 -7.97 -1.25 -0.97
CA ALA A 83 -6.84 -1.56 -0.11
C ALA A 83 -6.78 -0.62 1.09
N VAL A 84 -7.02 0.67 0.88
CA VAL A 84 -7.07 1.66 1.96
C VAL A 84 -8.18 1.31 2.95
N ARG A 85 -9.35 1.00 2.42
CA ARG A 85 -10.49 0.66 3.27
C ARG A 85 -10.22 -0.59 4.11
N THR A 86 -9.68 -1.62 3.46
CA THR A 86 -9.35 -2.88 4.15
C THR A 86 -8.26 -2.66 5.19
N ALA A 87 -7.25 -1.86 4.87
CA ALA A 87 -6.15 -1.57 5.79
C ALA A 87 -6.62 -0.83 7.04
N ARG A 88 -7.70 -0.05 6.95
CA ARG A 88 -8.22 0.72 8.08
C ARG A 88 -9.24 -0.05 8.92
N GLU A 89 -9.69 -1.19 8.45
CA GLU A 89 -10.60 -2.02 9.23
C GLU A 89 -9.82 -2.77 10.31
N PRO A 90 -10.41 -2.86 11.52
CA PRO A 90 -9.77 -3.60 12.63
C PRO A 90 -9.65 -5.08 12.34
#